data_4ae46679bceb11ab741886d116d2c9dc
#
_entry.id   4ae46679bceb11ab741886d116d2c9dc
#
_cell.length_a   1.000
_cell.length_b   1.000
_cell.length_c   1.000
_cell.angle_alpha   90.00
_cell.angle_beta   90.00
_cell.angle_gamma   90.00
#
_symmetry.space_group_name_H-M   'P 1'
#
loop_
_entity.id
_entity.type
_entity.pdbx_description
1 polymer ?
#
loop_
_entity_poly.entity_id
_entity_poly.type
_entity_poly.pdbx_seq_one_letter_code
_entity_poly.pdbx_strand_id
1 'polypeptide(L)'
;MKPYLLKSNLWNIVGCYVLLVFVFAQSLPAQNNVITFGVGSFQISLLSEGQRQGGTNVLVGATDEMIKKAIPEGNYPSATNAFLVEAGNKVLLFDAGLGAKTIENMEALGVKASEVDAVFITHAHGDHIGSLLLNGAKGFPNATLYISKPEYDYYMSDEVMAGLPENRRGGITSVRNIFNAYKDKLNIFTPGEIENAPELLPGVRAVAAYGHTPGHVGFLLESDGSKLFLWGDLTHAMAIQMPFPEVAVSYDSDTAKAIESRKKLLKYVCDNKIPIAGAHIQYPGMGRLTKNASNGYDFTLMCECEAR
;
A
#
# COMPACT_ATOMS: atom_id res chain seq x y z
N MET A 1 26.68 -11.19 98.07
CA MET A 1 27.60 -11.21 96.90
C MET A 1 26.77 -11.33 95.65
N LYS A 2 26.82 -10.33 94.76
CA LYS A 2 26.01 -10.28 93.53
C LYS A 2 26.66 -11.09 92.40
N PRO A 3 25.93 -11.82 91.60
CA PRO A 3 26.46 -12.43 90.38
C PRO A 3 26.33 -11.43 89.16
N TYR A 4 27.40 -11.39 88.41
CA TYR A 4 27.49 -10.58 87.18
C TYR A 4 26.76 -11.27 86.04
N LEU A 5 25.87 -10.51 85.36
CA LEU A 5 25.19 -10.92 84.14
C LEU A 5 26.12 -10.64 82.97
N LEU A 6 26.42 -11.68 82.20
CA LEU A 6 27.05 -11.59 80.89
C LEU A 6 25.98 -11.20 79.81
N LYS A 7 26.22 -10.08 79.14
CA LYS A 7 25.47 -9.69 77.95
C LYS A 7 26.01 -10.40 76.74
N SER A 8 25.18 -11.22 76.10
CA SER A 8 25.44 -11.79 74.79
C SER A 8 25.10 -10.76 73.70
N ASN A 9 26.10 -10.38 72.92
CA ASN A 9 25.87 -9.57 71.68
C ASN A 9 25.41 -10.50 70.56
N LEU A 10 24.16 -10.36 70.15
CA LEU A 10 23.70 -10.92 68.89
C LEU A 10 24.16 -10.01 67.72
N TRP A 11 25.01 -10.53 66.90
CA TRP A 11 25.32 -9.92 65.63
C TRP A 11 24.24 -10.29 64.63
N ASN A 12 23.44 -9.29 64.19
CA ASN A 12 22.53 -9.42 63.11
C ASN A 12 23.33 -9.46 61.77
N ILE A 13 23.42 -10.60 61.16
CA ILE A 13 23.91 -10.75 59.78
C ILE A 13 22.75 -10.40 58.89
N VAL A 14 22.73 -9.17 58.33
CA VAL A 14 21.83 -8.77 57.26
C VAL A 14 22.39 -9.36 55.96
N GLY A 15 21.84 -10.47 55.57
CA GLY A 15 22.13 -11.07 54.26
C GLY A 15 21.53 -10.22 53.14
N CYS A 16 22.39 -9.49 52.42
CA CYS A 16 22.01 -8.82 51.16
C CYS A 16 21.74 -9.88 50.08
N TYR A 17 20.49 -10.24 49.87
CA TYR A 17 20.10 -11.00 48.66
C TYR A 17 20.14 -10.02 47.49
N VAL A 18 21.20 -10.12 46.67
CA VAL A 18 21.24 -9.48 45.33
C VAL A 18 20.33 -10.29 44.44
N LEU A 19 19.11 -9.77 44.21
CA LEU A 19 18.18 -10.31 43.22
C LEU A 19 18.74 -9.95 41.82
N LEU A 20 19.45 -10.90 41.20
CA LEU A 20 19.82 -10.81 39.78
C LEU A 20 18.54 -10.89 38.95
N VAL A 21 17.94 -9.76 38.60
CA VAL A 21 16.88 -9.67 37.60
C VAL A 21 17.53 -9.91 36.25
N PHE A 22 17.44 -11.15 35.76
CA PHE A 22 17.69 -11.42 34.34
C PHE A 22 16.58 -10.75 33.53
N VAL A 23 16.86 -9.55 33.02
CA VAL A 23 16.06 -8.95 31.96
C VAL A 23 16.34 -9.79 30.71
N PHE A 24 15.50 -10.78 30.46
CA PHE A 24 15.40 -11.35 29.12
C PHE A 24 14.96 -10.18 28.22
N ALA A 25 15.89 -9.63 27.46
CA ALA A 25 15.56 -8.85 26.28
C ALA A 25 14.81 -9.80 25.34
N GLN A 26 13.49 -9.84 25.47
CA GLN A 26 12.65 -10.39 24.41
C GLN A 26 12.96 -9.51 23.21
N SER A 27 13.67 -10.09 22.22
CA SER A 27 13.72 -9.52 20.89
C SER A 27 12.25 -9.30 20.51
N LEU A 28 11.87 -8.04 20.36
CA LEU A 28 10.59 -7.68 19.76
C LEU A 28 10.49 -8.54 18.48
N PRO A 29 9.39 -9.24 18.26
CA PRO A 29 9.20 -9.98 17.02
C PRO A 29 9.45 -8.99 15.90
N ALA A 30 10.17 -9.41 14.86
CA ALA A 30 10.36 -8.63 13.65
C ALA A 30 8.99 -8.07 13.29
N GLN A 31 8.90 -6.74 13.18
CA GLN A 31 7.64 -6.03 12.98
C GLN A 31 6.94 -6.71 11.82
N ASN A 32 5.86 -7.45 12.10
CA ASN A 32 5.11 -8.13 11.06
C ASN A 32 4.61 -7.03 10.13
N ASN A 33 5.12 -7.00 8.90
CA ASN A 33 4.73 -6.03 7.87
C ASN A 33 3.30 -6.28 7.36
N VAL A 34 2.47 -6.88 8.21
CA VAL A 34 1.10 -7.33 7.93
C VAL A 34 0.18 -6.83 9.04
N ILE A 35 -0.91 -6.22 8.64
CA ILE A 35 -2.03 -5.87 9.51
C ILE A 35 -3.33 -6.21 8.78
N THR A 36 -4.34 -6.71 9.50
CA THR A 36 -5.64 -7.07 8.94
C THR A 36 -6.74 -6.19 9.53
N PHE A 37 -7.67 -5.75 8.69
CA PHE A 37 -8.82 -4.93 9.06
C PHE A 37 -10.06 -5.34 8.26
N GLY A 38 -11.26 -5.00 8.77
CA GLY A 38 -12.55 -5.36 8.16
C GLY A 38 -13.14 -4.24 7.29
N VAL A 39 -13.77 -4.62 6.18
CA VAL A 39 -14.67 -3.75 5.40
C VAL A 39 -15.95 -4.54 5.14
N GLY A 40 -16.95 -4.34 6.01
CA GLY A 40 -18.11 -5.23 6.05
C GLY A 40 -17.68 -6.67 6.33
N SER A 41 -18.05 -7.61 5.46
CA SER A 41 -17.62 -9.01 5.55
C SER A 41 -16.27 -9.30 4.87
N PHE A 42 -15.64 -8.32 4.23
CA PHE A 42 -14.30 -8.50 3.68
C PHE A 42 -13.24 -8.35 4.77
N GLN A 43 -12.26 -9.25 4.76
CA GLN A 43 -11.02 -9.09 5.54
C GLN A 43 -9.91 -8.61 4.60
N ILE A 44 -9.25 -7.52 4.98
CA ILE A 44 -8.21 -6.89 4.16
C ILE A 44 -6.91 -6.88 4.93
N SER A 45 -5.90 -7.51 4.37
CA SER A 45 -4.56 -7.57 4.96
C SER A 45 -3.59 -6.73 4.14
N LEU A 46 -2.93 -5.76 4.80
CA LEU A 46 -1.80 -5.04 4.25
C LEU A 46 -0.61 -6.01 4.14
N LEU A 47 0.01 -6.06 2.97
CA LEU A 47 1.25 -6.78 2.69
C LEU A 47 2.34 -5.74 2.40
N SER A 48 3.02 -5.24 3.44
CA SER A 48 4.05 -4.21 3.25
C SER A 48 5.41 -4.82 2.97
N GLU A 49 6.05 -4.40 1.88
CA GLU A 49 7.42 -4.81 1.55
C GLU A 49 8.48 -3.92 2.22
N GLY A 50 8.06 -2.87 2.90
CA GLY A 50 8.92 -2.03 3.72
C GLY A 50 8.55 -0.55 3.67
N GLN A 51 9.12 0.18 4.62
CA GLN A 51 9.01 1.63 4.74
C GLN A 51 10.26 2.28 4.17
N ARG A 52 10.10 3.44 3.52
CA ARG A 52 11.21 4.19 2.90
C ARG A 52 10.99 5.70 3.06
N GLN A 53 12.01 6.48 2.72
CA GLN A 53 11.93 7.93 2.62
C GLN A 53 12.01 8.34 1.15
N GLY A 54 11.05 9.15 0.70
CA GLY A 54 11.09 9.84 -0.58
C GLY A 54 11.75 11.21 -0.46
N GLY A 55 12.37 11.68 -1.54
CA GLY A 55 13.01 12.99 -1.60
C GLY A 55 12.23 14.00 -2.45
N THR A 56 12.56 15.28 -2.30
CA THR A 56 11.90 16.39 -3.02
C THR A 56 12.23 16.46 -4.51
N ASN A 57 13.31 15.80 -4.93
CA ASN A 57 13.81 15.82 -6.31
C ASN A 57 12.85 15.22 -7.36
N VAL A 58 11.84 14.49 -6.91
CA VAL A 58 10.80 13.91 -7.78
C VAL A 58 9.53 14.77 -7.83
N LEU A 59 9.43 15.81 -7.00
CA LEU A 59 8.22 16.64 -6.92
C LEU A 59 8.17 17.64 -8.08
N VAL A 60 7.01 17.71 -8.74
CA VAL A 60 6.75 18.62 -9.86
C VAL A 60 5.70 19.63 -9.45
N GLY A 61 6.01 20.92 -9.64
CA GLY A 61 5.11 22.01 -9.27
C GLY A 61 5.13 22.37 -7.78
N ALA A 62 5.96 21.73 -6.96
CA ALA A 62 6.16 22.11 -5.57
C ALA A 62 7.04 23.38 -5.49
N THR A 63 6.59 24.38 -4.75
CA THR A 63 7.40 25.57 -4.42
C THR A 63 8.20 25.34 -3.15
N ASP A 64 9.27 26.12 -2.95
CA ASP A 64 10.07 26.05 -1.72
C ASP A 64 9.21 26.32 -0.46
N GLU A 65 8.19 27.17 -0.58
CA GLU A 65 7.24 27.46 0.51
C GLU A 65 6.39 26.22 0.84
N MET A 66 5.86 25.51 -0.18
CA MET A 66 5.11 24.27 0.01
C MET A 66 5.99 23.19 0.67
N ILE A 67 7.22 23.04 0.18
CA ILE A 67 8.20 22.08 0.71
C ILE A 67 8.49 22.42 2.17
N LYS A 68 8.86 23.66 2.47
CA LYS A 68 9.18 24.11 3.83
C LYS A 68 8.00 23.91 4.80
N LYS A 69 6.77 24.10 4.32
CA LYS A 69 5.55 23.94 5.12
C LYS A 69 5.19 22.48 5.38
N ALA A 70 5.29 21.63 4.36
CA ALA A 70 4.78 20.25 4.40
C ALA A 70 5.85 19.20 4.77
N ILE A 71 7.08 19.40 4.33
CA ILE A 71 8.21 18.47 4.48
C ILE A 71 9.51 19.23 4.79
N PRO A 72 9.58 19.94 5.94
CA PRO A 72 10.70 20.83 6.26
C PRO A 72 12.07 20.13 6.28
N GLU A 73 12.09 18.81 6.53
CA GLU A 73 13.31 17.98 6.50
C GLU A 73 13.75 17.57 5.08
N GLY A 74 12.99 17.98 4.05
CA GLY A 74 13.29 17.65 2.66
C GLY A 74 13.05 16.20 2.24
N ASN A 75 12.41 15.41 3.11
CA ASN A 75 12.03 14.03 2.84
C ASN A 75 10.63 13.73 3.40
N TYR A 76 10.00 12.67 2.91
CA TYR A 76 8.68 12.24 3.34
C TYR A 76 8.62 10.71 3.46
N PRO A 77 7.82 10.19 4.43
CA PRO A 77 7.65 8.75 4.57
C PRO A 77 6.86 8.18 3.38
N SER A 78 7.27 7.00 2.94
CA SER A 78 6.66 6.23 1.86
C SER A 78 6.78 4.74 2.16
N ALA A 79 6.11 3.90 1.40
CA ALA A 79 6.12 2.45 1.54
C ALA A 79 6.03 1.78 0.17
N THR A 80 6.07 0.44 0.16
CA THR A 80 5.57 -0.38 -0.95
C THR A 80 4.62 -1.42 -0.36
N ASN A 81 3.36 -1.33 -0.76
CA ASN A 81 2.27 -2.13 -0.21
C ASN A 81 1.48 -2.81 -1.32
N ALA A 82 1.05 -4.05 -1.04
CA ALA A 82 -0.03 -4.74 -1.73
C ALA A 82 -1.13 -5.07 -0.72
N PHE A 83 -2.30 -5.47 -1.18
CA PHE A 83 -3.43 -5.77 -0.28
C PHE A 83 -4.05 -7.11 -0.64
N LEU A 84 -4.09 -8.02 0.34
CA LEU A 84 -4.82 -9.27 0.25
C LEU A 84 -6.24 -9.06 0.78
N VAL A 85 -7.24 -9.51 0.03
CA VAL A 85 -8.65 -9.39 0.42
C VAL A 85 -9.30 -10.77 0.42
N GLU A 86 -9.77 -11.20 1.58
CA GLU A 86 -10.60 -12.38 1.72
C GLU A 86 -12.06 -11.95 1.66
N ALA A 87 -12.74 -12.30 0.57
CA ALA A 87 -14.12 -11.94 0.24
C ALA A 87 -14.98 -13.20 0.16
N GLY A 88 -15.53 -13.63 1.29
CA GLY A 88 -16.26 -14.90 1.41
C GLY A 88 -15.35 -16.10 1.15
N ASN A 89 -15.57 -16.82 0.03
CA ASN A 89 -14.73 -17.95 -0.37
C ASN A 89 -13.68 -17.57 -1.43
N LYS A 90 -13.44 -16.28 -1.66
CA LYS A 90 -12.50 -15.76 -2.65
C LYS A 90 -11.30 -15.10 -1.98
N VAL A 91 -10.13 -15.36 -2.54
CA VAL A 91 -8.86 -14.73 -2.17
C VAL A 91 -8.42 -13.82 -3.32
N LEU A 92 -8.43 -12.52 -3.07
CA LEU A 92 -8.14 -11.49 -4.05
C LEU A 92 -6.86 -10.76 -3.65
N LEU A 93 -6.00 -10.44 -4.62
CA LEU A 93 -4.79 -9.65 -4.39
C LEU A 93 -4.90 -8.35 -5.20
N PHE A 94 -4.62 -7.23 -4.56
CA PHE A 94 -4.55 -5.90 -5.19
C PHE A 94 -3.11 -5.43 -5.19
N ASP A 95 -2.54 -5.30 -6.37
CA ASP A 95 -1.12 -5.18 -6.69
C ASP A 95 -0.28 -6.37 -6.17
N ALA A 96 0.91 -6.51 -6.71
CA ALA A 96 1.77 -7.68 -6.47
C ALA A 96 3.20 -7.30 -6.05
N GLY A 97 3.38 -6.09 -5.51
CA GLY A 97 4.63 -5.60 -4.95
C GLY A 97 5.83 -5.62 -5.90
N LEU A 98 7.03 -5.53 -5.33
CA LEU A 98 8.32 -5.52 -6.04
C LEU A 98 8.82 -6.92 -6.41
N GLY A 99 8.41 -7.97 -5.65
CA GLY A 99 8.93 -9.32 -5.85
C GLY A 99 8.45 -10.33 -4.81
N ALA A 100 9.30 -11.29 -4.43
CA ALA A 100 8.94 -12.41 -3.58
C ALA A 100 8.35 -12.02 -2.21
N LYS A 101 8.64 -10.81 -1.71
CA LYS A 101 8.23 -10.37 -0.37
C LYS A 101 6.70 -10.32 -0.19
N THR A 102 5.95 -9.96 -1.22
CA THR A 102 4.49 -10.02 -1.21
C THR A 102 4.00 -11.44 -0.93
N ILE A 103 4.58 -12.44 -1.61
CA ILE A 103 4.24 -13.87 -1.41
C ILE A 103 4.63 -14.33 -0.01
N GLU A 104 5.83 -13.98 0.48
CA GLU A 104 6.28 -14.29 1.85
C GLU A 104 5.33 -13.71 2.91
N ASN A 105 4.85 -12.49 2.72
CA ASN A 105 3.90 -11.84 3.62
C ASN A 105 2.53 -12.57 3.60
N MET A 106 2.06 -13.03 2.43
CA MET A 106 0.85 -13.85 2.32
C MET A 106 1.02 -15.20 3.03
N GLU A 107 2.15 -15.88 2.84
CA GLU A 107 2.46 -17.15 3.48
C GLU A 107 2.52 -17.01 5.01
N ALA A 108 2.98 -15.87 5.52
CA ALA A 108 2.96 -15.56 6.96
C ALA A 108 1.52 -15.44 7.52
N LEU A 109 0.52 -15.14 6.66
CA LEU A 109 -0.91 -15.20 6.99
C LEU A 109 -1.51 -16.59 6.79
N GLY A 110 -0.72 -17.58 6.34
CA GLY A 110 -1.20 -18.92 6.03
C GLY A 110 -1.85 -19.07 4.66
N VAL A 111 -1.77 -18.03 3.81
CA VAL A 111 -2.37 -18.01 2.46
C VAL A 111 -1.29 -18.30 1.42
N LYS A 112 -1.48 -19.34 0.61
CA LYS A 112 -0.54 -19.71 -0.47
C LYS A 112 -0.84 -18.93 -1.74
N ALA A 113 0.19 -18.62 -2.52
CA ALA A 113 0.03 -17.97 -3.81
C ALA A 113 -0.88 -18.75 -4.79
N SER A 114 -0.95 -20.08 -4.66
CA SER A 114 -1.87 -20.93 -5.46
C SER A 114 -3.35 -20.85 -5.05
N GLU A 115 -3.65 -20.23 -3.90
CA GLU A 115 -5.01 -20.05 -3.40
C GLU A 115 -5.62 -18.72 -3.86
N VAL A 116 -4.82 -17.82 -4.47
CA VAL A 116 -5.30 -16.56 -5.04
C VAL A 116 -6.17 -16.82 -6.25
N ASP A 117 -7.43 -16.38 -6.20
CA ASP A 117 -8.41 -16.50 -7.30
C ASP A 117 -8.22 -15.41 -8.36
N ALA A 118 -7.89 -14.19 -7.93
CA ALA A 118 -7.73 -13.04 -8.81
C ALA A 118 -6.65 -12.07 -8.30
N VAL A 119 -5.89 -11.50 -9.24
CA VAL A 119 -4.97 -10.39 -8.99
C VAL A 119 -5.43 -9.19 -9.77
N PHE A 120 -5.70 -8.10 -9.08
CA PHE A 120 -6.12 -6.82 -9.64
C PHE A 120 -4.93 -5.86 -9.64
N ILE A 121 -4.53 -5.38 -10.82
CA ILE A 121 -3.39 -4.48 -10.96
C ILE A 121 -3.89 -3.05 -11.18
N THR A 122 -3.44 -2.14 -10.31
CA THR A 122 -3.76 -0.71 -10.44
C THR A 122 -3.09 -0.13 -11.68
N HIS A 123 -1.84 -0.49 -11.93
CA HIS A 123 -1.06 -0.14 -13.12
C HIS A 123 0.20 -1.04 -13.21
N ALA A 124 0.93 -0.98 -14.32
CA ALA A 124 2.00 -1.95 -14.59
C ALA A 124 3.42 -1.43 -14.30
N HIS A 125 3.63 -0.59 -13.27
CA HIS A 125 4.96 -0.30 -12.75
C HIS A 125 5.52 -1.48 -11.95
N GLY A 126 6.85 -1.56 -11.87
CA GLY A 126 7.56 -2.72 -11.32
C GLY A 126 7.23 -3.07 -9.87
N ASP A 127 6.90 -2.07 -9.06
CA ASP A 127 6.52 -2.23 -7.65
C ASP A 127 5.04 -2.60 -7.43
N HIS A 128 4.28 -2.81 -8.53
CA HIS A 128 2.90 -3.30 -8.52
C HIS A 128 2.75 -4.66 -9.19
N ILE A 129 3.74 -5.08 -9.97
CA ILE A 129 3.68 -6.32 -10.77
C ILE A 129 4.80 -7.31 -10.46
N GLY A 130 5.70 -6.99 -9.51
CA GLY A 130 6.95 -7.71 -9.31
C GLY A 130 6.80 -9.20 -8.96
N SER A 131 5.76 -9.57 -8.21
CA SER A 131 5.50 -10.97 -7.87
C SER A 131 4.74 -11.76 -8.96
N LEU A 132 4.27 -11.10 -10.04
CA LEU A 132 3.48 -11.79 -11.06
C LEU A 132 4.28 -12.82 -11.86
N LEU A 133 5.58 -12.54 -12.09
CA LEU A 133 6.46 -13.43 -12.85
C LEU A 133 7.82 -13.54 -12.15
N LEU A 134 8.06 -14.63 -11.45
CA LEU A 134 9.29 -14.89 -10.71
C LEU A 134 10.09 -16.00 -11.41
N ASN A 135 11.31 -15.70 -11.84
CA ASN A 135 12.18 -16.66 -12.52
C ASN A 135 11.50 -17.38 -13.72
N GLY A 136 10.63 -16.65 -14.45
CA GLY A 136 9.89 -17.18 -15.60
C GLY A 136 8.64 -17.98 -15.25
N ALA A 137 8.31 -18.18 -13.98
CA ALA A 137 7.09 -18.85 -13.51
C ALA A 137 6.05 -17.84 -13.01
N LYS A 138 4.75 -18.14 -13.19
CA LYS A 138 3.66 -17.34 -12.61
C LYS A 138 3.76 -17.37 -11.09
N GLY A 139 3.80 -16.19 -10.46
CA GLY A 139 3.74 -16.07 -9.00
C GLY A 139 2.41 -16.56 -8.43
N PHE A 140 1.29 -16.30 -9.16
CA PHE A 140 -0.06 -16.72 -8.79
C PHE A 140 -0.64 -17.62 -9.88
N PRO A 141 -0.33 -18.94 -9.87
CA PRO A 141 -0.58 -19.83 -11.01
C PRO A 141 -2.07 -20.05 -11.31
N ASN A 142 -2.93 -19.91 -10.30
CA ASN A 142 -4.36 -20.16 -10.42
C ASN A 142 -5.18 -18.88 -10.63
N ALA A 143 -4.59 -17.71 -10.39
CA ALA A 143 -5.28 -16.43 -10.44
C ALA A 143 -5.67 -16.00 -11.86
N THR A 144 -6.80 -15.31 -11.98
CA THR A 144 -7.11 -14.45 -13.11
C THR A 144 -6.46 -13.09 -12.90
N LEU A 145 -5.67 -12.61 -13.86
CA LEU A 145 -5.04 -11.29 -13.82
C LEU A 145 -5.98 -10.26 -14.44
N TYR A 146 -6.33 -9.24 -13.64
CA TYR A 146 -7.18 -8.12 -14.06
C TYR A 146 -6.34 -6.89 -14.33
N ILE A 147 -6.47 -6.30 -15.54
CA ILE A 147 -5.76 -5.10 -15.96
C ILE A 147 -6.69 -4.16 -16.73
N SER A 148 -6.56 -2.86 -16.56
CA SER A 148 -7.35 -1.90 -17.31
C SER A 148 -7.00 -1.93 -18.80
N LYS A 149 -7.99 -1.73 -19.66
CA LYS A 149 -7.78 -1.71 -21.11
C LYS A 149 -6.80 -0.64 -21.57
N PRO A 150 -6.85 0.61 -21.08
CA PRO A 150 -5.86 1.63 -21.47
C PRO A 150 -4.43 1.27 -21.04
N GLU A 151 -4.25 0.60 -19.90
CA GLU A 151 -2.93 0.15 -19.44
C GLU A 151 -2.41 -0.97 -20.34
N TYR A 152 -3.25 -1.97 -20.60
CA TYR A 152 -2.92 -3.07 -21.51
C TYR A 152 -2.55 -2.57 -22.91
N ASP A 153 -3.38 -1.71 -23.50
CA ASP A 153 -3.17 -1.16 -24.84
C ASP A 153 -1.84 -0.38 -24.91
N TYR A 154 -1.51 0.40 -23.90
CA TYR A 154 -0.24 1.15 -23.82
C TYR A 154 0.96 0.20 -23.87
N TYR A 155 1.02 -0.79 -22.99
CA TYR A 155 2.16 -1.70 -22.91
C TYR A 155 2.25 -2.67 -24.11
N MET A 156 1.14 -3.00 -24.74
CA MET A 156 1.10 -3.87 -25.91
C MET A 156 1.29 -3.12 -27.24
N SER A 157 1.32 -1.78 -27.24
CA SER A 157 1.53 -0.98 -28.44
C SER A 157 3.00 -1.04 -28.92
N ASP A 158 3.19 -1.48 -30.16
CA ASP A 158 4.52 -1.47 -30.82
C ASP A 158 4.97 -0.04 -31.15
N GLU A 159 4.05 0.88 -31.37
CA GLU A 159 4.33 2.30 -31.58
C GLU A 159 4.90 2.92 -30.30
N VAL A 160 4.30 2.66 -29.15
CA VAL A 160 4.82 3.10 -27.83
C VAL A 160 6.23 2.53 -27.63
N MET A 161 6.42 1.22 -27.84
CA MET A 161 7.71 0.56 -27.69
C MET A 161 8.78 1.18 -28.59
N ALA A 162 8.45 1.45 -29.86
CA ALA A 162 9.37 2.04 -30.82
C ALA A 162 9.74 3.50 -30.48
N GLY A 163 8.79 4.26 -29.92
CA GLY A 163 8.99 5.66 -29.50
C GLY A 163 9.85 5.82 -28.24
N LEU A 164 10.03 4.77 -27.43
CA LEU A 164 10.83 4.85 -26.22
C LEU A 164 12.34 4.77 -26.48
N PRO A 165 13.16 5.48 -25.68
CA PRO A 165 14.60 5.27 -25.63
C PRO A 165 14.92 3.80 -25.32
N GLU A 166 16.01 3.28 -25.89
CA GLU A 166 16.38 1.86 -25.78
C GLU A 166 16.48 1.38 -24.32
N ASN A 167 17.04 2.19 -23.43
CA ASN A 167 17.17 1.89 -22.00
C ASN A 167 15.83 1.81 -21.24
N ARG A 168 14.70 2.26 -21.83
CA ARG A 168 13.36 2.14 -21.25
C ARG A 168 12.55 1.00 -21.82
N ARG A 169 12.94 0.40 -22.96
CA ARG A 169 12.19 -0.69 -23.62
C ARG A 169 12.15 -1.96 -22.79
N GLY A 170 13.14 -2.19 -21.93
CA GLY A 170 13.18 -3.34 -21.02
C GLY A 170 11.96 -3.43 -20.09
N GLY A 171 11.46 -2.29 -19.60
CA GLY A 171 10.24 -2.23 -18.79
C GLY A 171 9.00 -2.72 -19.56
N ILE A 172 8.81 -2.22 -20.79
CA ILE A 172 7.71 -2.69 -21.68
C ILE A 172 7.81 -4.19 -21.93
N THR A 173 9.03 -4.69 -22.24
CA THR A 173 9.24 -6.11 -22.48
C THR A 173 8.88 -6.96 -21.27
N SER A 174 9.23 -6.52 -20.06
CA SER A 174 8.89 -7.23 -18.83
C SER A 174 7.39 -7.32 -18.62
N VAL A 175 6.64 -6.23 -18.83
CA VAL A 175 5.17 -6.22 -18.73
C VAL A 175 4.54 -7.13 -19.78
N ARG A 176 5.01 -7.09 -21.04
CA ARG A 176 4.54 -8.00 -22.12
C ARG A 176 4.78 -9.46 -21.76
N ASN A 177 5.90 -9.80 -21.15
CA ASN A 177 6.18 -11.17 -20.69
C ASN A 177 5.18 -11.62 -19.63
N ILE A 178 4.82 -10.72 -18.69
CA ILE A 178 3.79 -11.00 -17.68
C ILE A 178 2.43 -11.24 -18.35
N PHE A 179 1.97 -10.35 -19.22
CA PHE A 179 0.67 -10.51 -19.89
C PHE A 179 0.63 -11.78 -20.73
N ASN A 180 1.71 -12.12 -21.45
CA ASN A 180 1.83 -13.36 -22.19
C ASN A 180 1.78 -14.61 -21.29
N ALA A 181 2.44 -14.55 -20.10
CA ALA A 181 2.37 -15.64 -19.15
C ALA A 181 0.95 -15.87 -18.63
N TYR A 182 0.15 -14.81 -18.43
CA TYR A 182 -1.22 -14.89 -17.94
C TYR A 182 -2.30 -14.92 -19.07
N LYS A 183 -1.93 -14.99 -20.35
CA LYS A 183 -2.86 -14.83 -21.48
C LYS A 183 -4.13 -15.68 -21.42
N ASP A 184 -4.06 -16.88 -20.84
CA ASP A 184 -5.20 -17.80 -20.72
C ASP A 184 -6.14 -17.43 -19.54
N LYS A 185 -5.70 -16.54 -18.66
CA LYS A 185 -6.42 -16.04 -17.48
C LYS A 185 -6.25 -14.52 -17.33
N LEU A 186 -6.27 -13.80 -18.45
CA LEU A 186 -6.16 -12.34 -18.48
C LEU A 186 -7.55 -11.74 -18.70
N ASN A 187 -7.98 -10.89 -17.78
CA ASN A 187 -9.22 -10.12 -17.87
C ASN A 187 -8.86 -8.65 -18.12
N ILE A 188 -9.20 -8.15 -19.30
CA ILE A 188 -8.98 -6.76 -19.70
C ILE A 188 -10.30 -6.02 -19.54
N PHE A 189 -10.36 -5.06 -18.61
CA PHE A 189 -11.59 -4.33 -18.30
C PHE A 189 -11.49 -2.84 -18.64
N THR A 190 -12.64 -2.21 -18.84
CA THR A 190 -12.73 -0.74 -18.98
C THR A 190 -13.19 -0.17 -17.64
N PRO A 191 -12.37 0.67 -16.96
CA PRO A 191 -12.79 1.31 -15.72
C PRO A 191 -13.77 2.45 -15.98
N GLY A 192 -14.47 2.89 -14.94
CA GLY A 192 -15.42 4.01 -15.01
C GLY A 192 -15.14 5.09 -13.98
N GLU A 193 -15.97 6.12 -13.99
CA GLU A 193 -15.98 7.15 -12.98
C GLU A 193 -16.43 6.58 -11.63
N ILE A 194 -15.94 7.12 -10.52
CA ILE A 194 -16.16 6.52 -9.19
C ILE A 194 -17.64 6.39 -8.81
N GLU A 195 -18.50 7.29 -9.32
CA GLU A 195 -19.94 7.26 -9.07
C GLU A 195 -20.67 6.07 -9.71
N ASN A 196 -20.14 5.57 -10.84
CA ASN A 196 -20.73 4.51 -11.65
C ASN A 196 -19.69 3.53 -12.19
N ALA A 197 -18.61 3.32 -11.44
CA ALA A 197 -17.54 2.40 -11.78
C ALA A 197 -18.10 0.97 -11.98
N PRO A 198 -17.68 0.27 -13.05
CA PRO A 198 -18.14 -1.09 -13.32
C PRO A 198 -17.69 -2.05 -12.23
N GLU A 199 -18.56 -2.96 -11.87
CA GLU A 199 -18.26 -4.04 -10.93
C GLU A 199 -17.58 -5.19 -11.70
N LEU A 200 -16.40 -5.58 -11.24
CA LEU A 200 -15.60 -6.67 -11.84
C LEU A 200 -15.87 -8.01 -11.17
N LEU A 201 -16.02 -7.99 -9.86
CA LEU A 201 -16.46 -9.08 -8.99
C LEU A 201 -17.39 -8.48 -7.92
N PRO A 202 -18.24 -9.29 -7.26
CA PRO A 202 -19.10 -8.80 -6.21
C PRO A 202 -18.36 -7.95 -5.18
N GLY A 203 -18.74 -6.67 -5.05
CA GLY A 203 -18.11 -5.70 -4.15
C GLY A 203 -16.77 -5.13 -4.60
N VAL A 204 -16.31 -5.39 -5.84
CA VAL A 204 -15.06 -4.84 -6.39
C VAL A 204 -15.36 -4.02 -7.64
N ARG A 205 -15.18 -2.70 -7.58
CA ARG A 205 -15.42 -1.78 -8.69
C ARG A 205 -14.14 -1.10 -9.16
N ALA A 206 -13.96 -0.99 -10.48
CA ALA A 206 -12.78 -0.39 -11.10
C ALA A 206 -13.00 1.08 -11.43
N VAL A 207 -12.23 1.95 -10.78
CA VAL A 207 -12.34 3.42 -10.88
C VAL A 207 -11.18 3.97 -11.71
N ALA A 208 -11.50 4.76 -12.75
CA ALA A 208 -10.49 5.45 -13.55
C ALA A 208 -9.73 6.50 -12.70
N ALA A 209 -8.41 6.42 -12.71
CA ALA A 209 -7.51 7.33 -11.99
C ALA A 209 -6.28 7.68 -12.86
N TYR A 210 -6.54 7.94 -14.15
CA TYR A 210 -5.52 8.13 -15.18
C TYR A 210 -4.55 9.27 -14.88
N GLY A 211 -3.34 9.17 -15.45
CA GLY A 211 -2.33 10.22 -15.45
C GLY A 211 -0.99 9.76 -14.86
N HIS A 212 -0.99 9.01 -13.77
CA HIS A 212 0.21 8.36 -13.28
C HIS A 212 0.75 7.38 -14.35
N THR A 213 -0.10 6.48 -14.80
CA THR A 213 0.06 5.81 -16.10
C THR A 213 -1.18 6.07 -16.97
N PRO A 214 -1.13 5.77 -18.29
CA PRO A 214 -2.29 5.97 -19.17
C PRO A 214 -3.54 5.21 -18.75
N GLY A 215 -3.38 4.09 -18.07
CA GLY A 215 -4.47 3.23 -17.63
C GLY A 215 -4.58 3.02 -16.13
N HIS A 216 -3.91 3.83 -15.31
CA HIS A 216 -3.95 3.72 -13.85
C HIS A 216 -5.39 3.75 -13.31
N VAL A 217 -5.68 2.84 -12.37
CA VAL A 217 -7.00 2.71 -11.74
C VAL A 217 -6.88 2.57 -10.22
N GLY A 218 -7.95 2.93 -9.52
CA GLY A 218 -8.18 2.50 -8.15
C GLY A 218 -9.31 1.47 -8.10
N PHE A 219 -9.44 0.79 -6.96
CA PHE A 219 -10.50 -0.18 -6.73
C PHE A 219 -11.34 0.24 -5.52
N LEU A 220 -12.64 0.45 -5.75
CA LEU A 220 -13.59 0.68 -4.68
C LEU A 220 -14.12 -0.67 -4.21
N LEU A 221 -13.77 -1.02 -2.98
CA LEU A 221 -14.29 -2.20 -2.28
C LEU A 221 -15.54 -1.83 -1.51
N GLU A 222 -16.59 -2.65 -1.62
CA GLU A 222 -17.86 -2.43 -0.93
C GLU A 222 -18.44 -3.75 -0.43
N SER A 223 -18.70 -3.84 0.88
CA SER A 223 -19.35 -4.99 1.51
C SER A 223 -20.20 -4.52 2.69
N ASP A 224 -21.42 -5.02 2.81
CA ASP A 224 -22.35 -4.74 3.91
C ASP A 224 -22.50 -3.24 4.24
N GLY A 225 -22.51 -2.40 3.19
CA GLY A 225 -22.60 -0.94 3.33
C GLY A 225 -21.31 -0.22 3.74
N SER A 226 -20.26 -0.97 4.04
CA SER A 226 -18.91 -0.44 4.30
C SER A 226 -18.13 -0.31 3.01
N LYS A 227 -17.24 0.70 2.91
CA LYS A 227 -16.44 0.99 1.73
C LYS A 227 -14.98 1.22 2.10
N LEU A 228 -14.09 0.87 1.15
CA LEU A 228 -12.67 1.23 1.15
C LEU A 228 -12.25 1.54 -0.28
N PHE A 229 -11.47 2.59 -0.49
CA PHE A 229 -10.89 2.88 -1.78
C PHE A 229 -9.38 2.57 -1.80
N LEU A 230 -9.00 1.53 -2.53
CA LEU A 230 -7.61 1.20 -2.83
C LEU A 230 -7.21 2.04 -4.04
N TRP A 231 -6.40 3.07 -3.83
CA TRP A 231 -6.18 4.10 -4.86
C TRP A 231 -4.87 3.98 -5.66
N GLY A 232 -4.11 2.87 -5.47
CA GLY A 232 -2.82 2.66 -6.15
C GLY A 232 -1.86 3.82 -5.95
N ASP A 233 -1.41 4.41 -7.03
CA ASP A 233 -0.46 5.52 -7.10
C ASP A 233 -1.12 6.89 -7.38
N LEU A 234 -2.34 7.07 -6.88
CA LEU A 234 -2.97 8.38 -6.89
C LEU A 234 -2.11 9.43 -6.16
N THR A 235 -1.35 8.99 -5.14
CA THR A 235 -0.41 9.80 -4.37
C THR A 235 0.82 8.99 -3.97
N HIS A 236 1.98 9.66 -3.92
CA HIS A 236 3.27 9.07 -3.52
C HIS A 236 3.84 9.78 -2.28
N ALA A 237 3.71 11.10 -2.24
CA ALA A 237 4.22 11.98 -1.21
C ALA A 237 3.06 12.54 -0.38
N MET A 238 2.44 11.69 0.47
CA MET A 238 1.25 12.06 1.26
C MET A 238 1.44 13.37 2.00
N ALA A 239 2.61 13.57 2.63
CA ALA A 239 2.89 14.75 3.44
C ALA A 239 2.74 16.07 2.67
N ILE A 240 3.00 16.08 1.35
CA ILE A 240 2.87 17.29 0.53
C ILE A 240 1.67 17.23 -0.42
N GLN A 241 1.34 16.06 -0.99
CA GLN A 241 0.23 15.94 -1.95
C GLN A 241 -1.16 16.01 -1.29
N MET A 242 -1.24 15.80 0.04
CA MET A 242 -2.51 16.02 0.75
C MET A 242 -2.81 17.51 0.94
N PRO A 243 -1.93 18.33 1.57
CA PRO A 243 -2.17 19.77 1.67
C PRO A 243 -2.11 20.50 0.32
N PHE A 244 -1.38 19.98 -0.68
CA PHE A 244 -1.19 20.58 -2.00
C PHE A 244 -1.44 19.54 -3.12
N PRO A 245 -2.71 19.23 -3.43
CA PRO A 245 -3.04 18.18 -4.41
C PRO A 245 -2.58 18.47 -5.86
N GLU A 246 -2.18 19.70 -6.15
CA GLU A 246 -1.58 20.12 -7.42
C GLU A 246 -0.11 19.72 -7.58
N VAL A 247 0.56 19.27 -6.53
CA VAL A 247 1.94 18.76 -6.61
C VAL A 247 1.92 17.37 -7.22
N ALA A 248 2.64 17.21 -8.33
CA ALA A 248 2.78 15.95 -9.04
C ALA A 248 4.18 15.33 -8.79
N VAL A 249 4.43 14.19 -9.43
CA VAL A 249 5.73 13.52 -9.39
C VAL A 249 6.29 13.34 -10.80
N SER A 250 7.62 13.33 -10.94
CA SER A 250 8.32 13.32 -12.22
C SER A 250 8.13 12.05 -13.04
N TYR A 251 7.58 11.01 -12.44
CA TYR A 251 7.23 9.75 -13.08
C TYR A 251 5.75 9.60 -13.39
N ASP A 252 4.92 10.64 -13.18
CA ASP A 252 3.58 10.71 -13.77
C ASP A 252 3.71 10.84 -15.29
N SER A 253 3.06 9.95 -16.05
CA SER A 253 3.11 9.93 -17.52
C SER A 253 2.39 11.15 -18.14
N ASP A 254 1.34 11.63 -17.49
CA ASP A 254 0.60 12.87 -17.77
C ASP A 254 0.33 13.59 -16.45
N THR A 255 1.20 14.54 -16.13
CA THR A 255 1.15 15.31 -14.88
C THR A 255 -0.18 16.05 -14.69
N ALA A 256 -0.73 16.64 -15.76
CA ALA A 256 -1.99 17.39 -15.68
C ALA A 256 -3.16 16.46 -15.38
N LYS A 257 -3.20 15.32 -16.04
CA LYS A 257 -4.23 14.29 -15.83
C LYS A 257 -4.13 13.63 -14.47
N ALA A 258 -2.90 13.37 -13.97
CA ALA A 258 -2.67 12.84 -12.62
C ALA A 258 -3.20 13.80 -11.54
N ILE A 259 -2.95 15.12 -11.70
CA ILE A 259 -3.48 16.15 -10.79
C ILE A 259 -5.01 16.21 -10.85
N GLU A 260 -5.60 16.16 -12.05
CA GLU A 260 -7.06 16.16 -12.25
C GLU A 260 -7.70 14.96 -11.54
N SER A 261 -7.21 13.75 -11.82
CA SER A 261 -7.67 12.51 -11.19
C SER A 261 -7.55 12.55 -9.68
N ARG A 262 -6.40 13.01 -9.18
CA ARG A 262 -6.15 13.16 -7.74
C ARG A 262 -7.15 14.10 -7.09
N LYS A 263 -7.31 15.32 -7.60
CA LYS A 263 -8.24 16.31 -7.04
C LYS A 263 -9.68 15.81 -7.01
N LYS A 264 -10.11 15.17 -8.09
CA LYS A 264 -11.45 14.57 -8.20
C LYS A 264 -11.68 13.47 -7.16
N LEU A 265 -10.76 12.51 -7.09
CA LEU A 265 -10.91 11.34 -6.22
C LEU A 265 -10.73 11.69 -4.75
N LEU A 266 -9.77 12.56 -4.38
CA LEU A 266 -9.64 13.06 -3.01
C LEU A 266 -10.91 13.77 -2.55
N LYS A 267 -11.51 14.61 -3.42
CA LYS A 267 -12.77 15.27 -3.10
C LYS A 267 -13.88 14.25 -2.85
N TYR A 268 -14.03 13.26 -3.72
CA TYR A 268 -15.07 12.25 -3.61
C TYR A 268 -14.94 11.43 -2.32
N VAL A 269 -13.77 10.89 -2.04
CA VAL A 269 -13.56 10.05 -0.85
C VAL A 269 -13.70 10.84 0.44
N CYS A 270 -13.25 12.10 0.46
CA CYS A 270 -13.40 12.98 1.60
C CYS A 270 -14.88 13.34 1.87
N ASP A 271 -15.61 13.78 0.83
CA ASP A 271 -17.02 14.19 0.94
C ASP A 271 -17.92 13.00 1.36
N ASN A 272 -17.60 11.78 0.92
CA ASN A 272 -18.33 10.55 1.26
C ASN A 272 -17.74 9.81 2.46
N LYS A 273 -16.71 10.34 3.13
CA LYS A 273 -16.05 9.76 4.30
C LYS A 273 -15.54 8.32 4.06
N ILE A 274 -15.16 8.00 2.83
CA ILE A 274 -14.65 6.68 2.47
C ILE A 274 -13.19 6.57 2.95
N PRO A 275 -12.83 5.56 3.76
CA PRO A 275 -11.43 5.26 4.06
C PRO A 275 -10.65 4.96 2.80
N ILE A 276 -9.35 5.24 2.84
CA ILE A 276 -8.46 4.98 1.72
C ILE A 276 -7.29 4.09 2.14
N ALA A 277 -6.80 3.31 1.20
CA ALA A 277 -5.53 2.62 1.32
C ALA A 277 -4.74 2.75 0.02
N GLY A 278 -3.41 2.70 0.09
CA GLY A 278 -2.58 2.95 -1.08
C GLY A 278 -1.19 2.36 -1.00
N ALA A 279 -0.60 2.14 -2.17
CA ALA A 279 0.68 1.47 -2.32
C ALA A 279 1.83 2.19 -1.61
N HIS A 280 1.79 3.52 -1.56
CA HIS A 280 2.86 4.34 -1.00
C HIS A 280 2.51 5.00 0.35
N ILE A 281 1.41 4.59 0.98
CA ILE A 281 1.06 5.06 2.32
C ILE A 281 1.89 4.29 3.34
N GLN A 282 2.54 5.04 4.26
CA GLN A 282 3.27 4.43 5.37
C GLN A 282 2.36 3.52 6.22
N TYR A 283 2.97 2.58 6.92
CA TYR A 283 2.24 1.69 7.83
C TYR A 283 1.32 2.48 8.78
N PRO A 284 0.05 2.07 8.95
CA PRO A 284 -0.59 0.82 8.53
C PRO A 284 -1.17 0.82 7.09
N GLY A 285 -0.79 1.73 6.21
CA GLY A 285 -1.14 1.73 4.79
C GLY A 285 -2.53 2.26 4.48
N MET A 286 -3.28 2.70 5.50
CA MET A 286 -4.67 3.09 5.41
C MET A 286 -5.00 4.28 6.32
N GLY A 287 -6.01 5.07 5.94
CA GLY A 287 -6.46 6.21 6.73
C GLY A 287 -7.70 6.90 6.19
N ARG A 288 -7.97 8.08 6.73
CA ARG A 288 -9.11 8.93 6.39
C ARG A 288 -8.66 10.33 6.04
N LEU A 289 -9.43 10.97 5.16
CA LEU A 289 -9.21 12.36 4.78
C LEU A 289 -10.23 13.28 5.45
N THR A 290 -9.75 14.46 5.82
CA THR A 290 -10.61 15.60 6.21
C THR A 290 -10.14 16.83 5.44
N LYS A 291 -11.07 17.75 5.10
CA LYS A 291 -10.69 19.02 4.48
C LYS A 291 -9.94 19.88 5.48
N ASN A 292 -8.84 20.51 5.06
CA ASN A 292 -8.13 21.50 5.86
C ASN A 292 -8.51 22.94 5.50
N ALA A 293 -8.04 23.90 6.30
CA ALA A 293 -8.34 25.32 6.13
C ALA A 293 -7.72 25.95 4.85
N SER A 294 -6.79 25.23 4.19
CA SER A 294 -6.07 25.71 2.99
C SER A 294 -6.59 25.09 1.69
N ASN A 295 -7.82 24.57 1.67
CA ASN A 295 -8.45 23.86 0.55
C ASN A 295 -7.72 22.56 0.10
N GLY A 296 -6.79 22.06 0.88
CA GLY A 296 -6.22 20.73 0.75
C GLY A 296 -6.89 19.75 1.71
N TYR A 297 -6.13 18.72 2.09
CA TYR A 297 -6.61 17.66 2.97
C TYR A 297 -5.61 17.40 4.08
N ASP A 298 -6.13 17.02 5.25
CA ASP A 298 -5.38 16.37 6.30
C ASP A 298 -5.62 14.87 6.20
N PHE A 299 -4.58 14.08 6.40
CA PHE A 299 -4.62 12.64 6.38
C PHE A 299 -4.35 12.08 7.77
N THR A 300 -5.24 11.25 8.27
CA THR A 300 -5.10 10.57 9.55
C THR A 300 -5.00 9.07 9.29
N LEU A 301 -3.88 8.47 9.72
CA LEU A 301 -3.71 7.02 9.69
C LEU A 301 -4.76 6.36 10.60
N MET A 302 -5.35 5.27 10.16
CA MET A 302 -6.21 4.45 11.01
C MET A 302 -5.35 3.65 11.98
N CYS A 303 -5.77 3.57 13.25
CA CYS A 303 -5.13 2.69 14.22
C CYS A 303 -5.68 1.25 14.11
N GLU A 304 -4.91 0.27 14.58
CA GLU A 304 -5.31 -1.14 14.61
C GLU A 304 -6.63 -1.36 15.37
N CYS A 305 -6.97 -0.50 16.33
CA CYS A 305 -8.19 -0.58 17.10
C CYS A 305 -9.45 -0.15 16.32
N GLU A 306 -9.30 0.62 15.24
CA GLU A 306 -10.40 1.03 14.34
C GLU A 306 -10.61 0.06 13.18
N ALA A 307 -9.71 -0.93 13.08
CA ALA A 307 -9.67 -1.92 12.01
C ALA A 307 -10.50 -3.20 12.32
N ARG A 308 -11.29 -3.20 13.41
CA ARG A 308 -12.12 -4.35 13.85
C ARG A 308 -13.58 -4.14 13.57
#